data_9a8909c18001f8a8d8a3e33cc605c922
#
_entry.id   9a8909c18001f8a8d8a3e33cc605c922
#
_cell.length_a   1.000
_cell.length_b   1.000
_cell.length_c   1.000
_cell.angle_alpha   90.00
_cell.angle_beta   90.00
_cell.angle_gamma   90.00
#
_symmetry.space_group_name_H-M   'P 1'
#
loop_
_entity.id
_entity.type
_entity.pdbx_description
1 polymer ?
#
loop_
_entity_poly.entity_id
_entity_poly.type
_entity_poly.pdbx_seq_one_letter_code
_entity_poly.pdbx_strand_id
1 'polypeptide(L)'
;MQTTEHQRVPTLPKQRIATLLGQINVHLVGNGPAMVCWPSLMMTGQMWRGQVDHFASSHQMVLIDPPGHGESESLNRYFTLEECALCLSQILNQLEIEDCVLLGNSWGGMMGGVFAALYPNRTRAAVLMNCTASVADEAQKEQFLQMTSVLRQQHTVPKAVVDLAVNAFAGVTTERTRPEVAEFIRSTVAAAQADSVCWAIDSVVPRRTEHLALLGAIRKPVLVVAGEEDRTFPVAETRAMAEAIPGSQFRVLPEVGHLAALEAPQQVNAAIDKFLGEVVA
;
A
#
# COMPACT_ATOMS: atom_id res chain seq x y z
N MET A 1 37.90 7.53 -11.61
CA MET A 1 36.98 7.90 -10.54
C MET A 1 35.80 8.61 -11.19
N GLN A 2 34.76 7.88 -11.57
CA GLN A 2 33.50 8.47 -12.01
C GLN A 2 32.58 8.48 -10.78
N THR A 3 32.29 9.68 -10.30
CA THR A 3 31.28 9.90 -9.25
C THR A 3 29.92 9.57 -9.87
N THR A 4 29.31 8.52 -9.38
CA THR A 4 27.90 8.19 -9.65
C THR A 4 27.06 9.35 -9.12
N GLU A 5 26.58 10.20 -10.02
CA GLU A 5 25.49 11.13 -9.72
C GLU A 5 24.30 10.32 -9.23
N HIS A 6 24.01 10.45 -7.95
CA HIS A 6 22.71 10.03 -7.41
C HIS A 6 21.66 10.86 -8.16
N GLN A 7 20.97 10.24 -9.10
CA GLN A 7 19.85 10.85 -9.80
C GLN A 7 18.83 11.27 -8.73
N ARG A 8 18.78 12.58 -8.48
CA ARG A 8 17.70 13.19 -7.70
C ARG A 8 16.39 12.81 -8.39
N VAL A 9 15.54 12.08 -7.67
CA VAL A 9 14.17 11.80 -8.11
C VAL A 9 13.53 13.16 -8.47
N PRO A 10 13.00 13.35 -9.69
CA PRO A 10 12.30 14.57 -10.03
C PRO A 10 11.23 14.84 -8.98
N THR A 11 11.17 16.07 -8.46
CA THR A 11 10.08 16.48 -7.59
C THR A 11 8.79 16.48 -8.43
N LEU A 12 7.97 15.45 -8.23
CA LEU A 12 6.69 15.31 -8.91
C LEU A 12 5.74 16.44 -8.48
N PRO A 13 4.90 16.96 -9.37
CA PRO A 13 3.85 17.90 -9.00
C PRO A 13 3.02 17.31 -7.87
N LYS A 14 2.95 18.04 -6.75
CA LYS A 14 2.23 17.60 -5.57
C LYS A 14 1.03 18.48 -5.29
N GLN A 15 -0.04 17.86 -4.81
CA GLN A 15 -1.24 18.53 -4.35
C GLN A 15 -1.55 18.10 -2.91
N ARG A 16 -2.07 19.02 -2.11
CA ARG A 16 -2.61 18.71 -0.79
C ARG A 16 -4.13 18.74 -0.88
N ILE A 17 -4.74 17.60 -0.55
CA ILE A 17 -6.17 17.38 -0.70
C ILE A 17 -6.80 17.22 0.68
N ALA A 18 -7.78 18.07 1.00
CA ALA A 18 -8.50 18.01 2.27
C ALA A 18 -9.43 16.79 2.30
N THR A 19 -9.32 15.99 3.35
CA THR A 19 -10.15 14.79 3.57
C THR A 19 -10.58 14.68 5.02
N LEU A 20 -11.44 13.71 5.35
CA LEU A 20 -11.82 13.42 6.73
C LEU A 20 -10.63 12.93 7.58
N LEU A 21 -9.53 12.49 6.96
CA LEU A 21 -8.31 12.03 7.62
C LEU A 21 -7.17 13.07 7.56
N GLY A 22 -7.50 14.34 7.34
CA GLY A 22 -6.56 15.45 7.25
C GLY A 22 -6.18 15.79 5.80
N GLN A 23 -5.14 16.61 5.65
CA GLN A 23 -4.58 17.00 4.35
C GLN A 23 -3.72 15.86 3.82
N ILE A 24 -4.12 15.28 2.71
CA ILE A 24 -3.41 14.17 2.07
C ILE A 24 -2.52 14.70 0.96
N ASN A 25 -1.25 14.33 0.99
CA ASN A 25 -0.31 14.63 -0.09
C ASN A 25 -0.48 13.62 -1.22
N VAL A 26 -0.65 14.12 -2.45
CA VAL A 26 -0.83 13.33 -3.65
C VAL A 26 0.11 13.81 -4.74
N HIS A 27 0.79 12.89 -5.40
CA HIS A 27 1.58 13.19 -6.60
C HIS A 27 0.88 12.67 -7.84
N LEU A 28 0.81 13.50 -8.87
CA LEU A 28 0.22 13.15 -10.15
C LEU A 28 1.29 13.04 -11.23
N VAL A 29 1.32 11.92 -11.95
CA VAL A 29 2.30 11.66 -13.01
C VAL A 29 1.61 11.03 -14.21
N GLY A 30 1.92 11.52 -15.40
CA GLY A 30 1.31 11.02 -16.64
C GLY A 30 -0.09 11.55 -16.89
N ASN A 31 -0.71 11.04 -17.95
CA ASN A 31 -2.05 11.41 -18.39
C ASN A 31 -2.77 10.14 -18.89
N GLY A 32 -4.12 10.16 -18.84
CA GLY A 32 -4.96 9.05 -19.30
C GLY A 32 -5.88 8.53 -18.20
N PRO A 33 -6.38 7.30 -18.30
CA PRO A 33 -7.19 6.69 -17.26
C PRO A 33 -6.45 6.65 -15.93
N ALA A 34 -7.15 6.91 -14.82
CA ALA A 34 -6.52 7.03 -13.51
C ALA A 34 -6.10 5.65 -12.97
N MET A 35 -4.87 5.61 -12.43
CA MET A 35 -4.32 4.48 -11.68
C MET A 35 -3.88 4.98 -10.31
N VAL A 36 -4.63 4.65 -9.27
CA VAL A 36 -4.39 5.09 -7.89
C VAL A 36 -3.51 4.10 -7.16
N CYS A 37 -2.47 4.60 -6.50
CA CYS A 37 -1.47 3.82 -5.82
C CYS A 37 -1.49 4.12 -4.32
N TRP A 38 -2.01 3.18 -3.52
CA TRP A 38 -2.01 3.27 -2.06
C TRP A 38 -0.97 2.31 -1.46
N PRO A 39 0.06 2.82 -0.77
CA PRO A 39 1.18 2.02 -0.26
C PRO A 39 0.86 1.23 1.01
N SER A 40 1.88 0.50 1.47
CA SER A 40 1.89 -0.18 2.76
C SER A 40 1.99 0.78 3.93
N LEU A 41 1.68 0.27 5.13
CA LEU A 41 1.98 0.94 6.39
C LEU A 41 3.48 1.29 6.46
N MET A 42 3.80 2.45 7.02
CA MET A 42 5.15 3.04 7.11
C MET A 42 5.82 3.33 5.75
N MET A 43 5.11 3.20 4.63
CA MET A 43 5.58 3.54 3.29
C MET A 43 4.87 4.80 2.77
N THR A 44 5.43 5.39 1.72
CA THR A 44 4.90 6.56 1.02
C THR A 44 4.63 6.25 -0.45
N GLY A 45 4.05 7.18 -1.19
CA GLY A 45 3.85 7.06 -2.63
C GLY A 45 5.12 6.74 -3.42
N GLN A 46 6.29 7.00 -2.85
CA GLN A 46 7.59 6.72 -3.48
C GLN A 46 7.87 5.22 -3.69
N MET A 47 7.17 4.32 -2.99
CA MET A 47 7.35 2.88 -3.22
C MET A 47 6.90 2.43 -4.62
N TRP A 48 6.08 3.22 -5.31
CA TRP A 48 5.49 2.89 -6.60
C TRP A 48 6.33 3.33 -7.81
N ARG A 49 7.61 3.70 -7.60
CA ARG A 49 8.48 4.21 -8.67
C ARG A 49 8.51 3.28 -9.89
N GLY A 50 8.66 1.98 -9.69
CA GLY A 50 8.70 1.03 -10.80
C GLY A 50 7.40 0.90 -11.59
N GLN A 51 6.25 1.22 -10.97
CA GLN A 51 4.97 1.31 -11.63
C GLN A 51 4.81 2.63 -12.38
N VAL A 52 5.30 3.74 -11.82
CA VAL A 52 5.34 5.04 -12.50
C VAL A 52 6.16 4.95 -13.79
N ASP A 53 7.37 4.40 -13.72
CA ASP A 53 8.25 4.24 -14.90
C ASP A 53 7.57 3.42 -16.02
N HIS A 54 6.67 2.51 -15.68
CA HIS A 54 5.99 1.63 -16.62
C HIS A 54 4.67 2.22 -17.14
N PHE A 55 3.83 2.74 -16.24
CA PHE A 55 2.44 3.09 -16.58
C PHE A 55 2.20 4.58 -16.86
N ALA A 56 3.09 5.50 -16.47
CA ALA A 56 2.83 6.93 -16.61
C ALA A 56 2.74 7.42 -18.06
N SER A 57 3.20 6.63 -19.04
CA SER A 57 3.05 6.94 -20.47
C SER A 57 1.61 6.70 -21.00
N SER A 58 0.81 5.89 -20.29
CA SER A 58 -0.54 5.48 -20.70
C SER A 58 -1.62 5.74 -19.66
N HIS A 59 -1.24 6.06 -18.42
CA HIS A 59 -2.15 6.29 -17.31
C HIS A 59 -1.76 7.55 -16.52
N GLN A 60 -2.76 8.17 -15.91
CA GLN A 60 -2.53 9.15 -14.86
C GLN A 60 -2.29 8.41 -13.53
N MET A 61 -1.03 8.35 -13.11
CA MET A 61 -0.64 7.76 -11.82
C MET A 61 -0.96 8.72 -10.69
N VAL A 62 -1.73 8.27 -9.70
CA VAL A 62 -2.11 9.02 -8.50
C VAL A 62 -1.43 8.36 -7.31
N LEU A 63 -0.28 8.89 -6.89
CA LEU A 63 0.53 8.33 -5.81
C LEU A 63 0.15 9.02 -4.50
N ILE A 64 -0.28 8.25 -3.52
CA ILE A 64 -0.77 8.78 -2.25
C ILE A 64 0.29 8.57 -1.17
N ASP A 65 0.58 9.63 -0.42
CA ASP A 65 1.15 9.48 0.91
C ASP A 65 -0.03 9.24 1.86
N PRO A 66 -0.17 8.05 2.47
CA PRO A 66 -1.34 7.74 3.28
C PRO A 66 -1.48 8.68 4.48
N PRO A 67 -2.66 8.74 5.13
CA PRO A 67 -2.85 9.51 6.34
C PRO A 67 -1.74 9.27 7.37
N GLY A 68 -1.12 10.35 7.84
CA GLY A 68 -0.05 10.29 8.82
C GLY A 68 1.33 9.86 8.30
N HIS A 69 1.51 9.70 6.99
CA HIS A 69 2.76 9.29 6.36
C HIS A 69 3.27 10.35 5.37
N GLY A 70 4.57 10.31 5.10
CA GLY A 70 5.21 11.17 4.11
C GLY A 70 4.96 12.64 4.38
N GLU A 71 4.43 13.35 3.37
CA GLU A 71 4.06 14.77 3.47
C GLU A 71 2.57 14.99 3.79
N SER A 72 1.79 13.94 4.05
CA SER A 72 0.42 14.05 4.54
C SER A 72 0.38 14.58 5.97
N GLU A 73 -0.76 15.14 6.37
CA GLU A 73 -0.96 15.67 7.71
C GLU A 73 -0.81 14.57 8.77
N SER A 74 -0.21 14.92 9.92
CA SER A 74 -0.03 14.00 11.03
C SER A 74 -1.37 13.56 11.60
N LEU A 75 -1.51 12.26 11.85
CA LEU A 75 -2.66 11.69 12.54
C LEU A 75 -2.62 12.01 14.05
N ASN A 76 -3.82 12.19 14.60
CA ASN A 76 -4.05 12.39 16.04
C ASN A 76 -5.23 11.57 16.57
N ARG A 77 -5.78 10.65 15.75
CA ARG A 77 -6.88 9.76 16.09
C ARG A 77 -6.78 8.43 15.37
N TYR A 78 -7.51 7.44 15.85
CA TYR A 78 -7.75 6.20 15.14
C TYR A 78 -8.70 6.40 13.96
N PHE A 79 -8.64 5.49 13.01
CA PHE A 79 -9.52 5.43 11.85
C PHE A 79 -9.84 3.97 11.49
N THR A 80 -10.81 3.77 10.61
CA THR A 80 -11.17 2.45 10.05
C THR A 80 -10.77 2.35 8.57
N LEU A 81 -10.81 1.14 8.02
CA LEU A 81 -10.55 0.94 6.57
C LEU A 81 -11.66 1.59 5.73
N GLU A 82 -12.90 1.68 6.23
CA GLU A 82 -14.00 2.40 5.59
C GLU A 82 -13.74 3.91 5.55
N GLU A 83 -13.16 4.48 6.62
CA GLU A 83 -12.74 5.88 6.61
C GLU A 83 -11.60 6.13 5.61
N CYS A 84 -10.68 5.16 5.43
CA CYS A 84 -9.67 5.23 4.38
C CYS A 84 -10.29 5.16 2.98
N ALA A 85 -11.28 4.30 2.79
CA ALA A 85 -12.03 4.20 1.52
C ALA A 85 -12.80 5.50 1.23
N LEU A 86 -13.42 6.12 2.23
CA LEU A 86 -14.06 7.44 2.10
C LEU A 86 -13.02 8.53 1.80
N CYS A 87 -11.87 8.51 2.46
CA CYS A 87 -10.75 9.41 2.18
C CYS A 87 -10.33 9.33 0.70
N LEU A 88 -10.15 8.12 0.16
CA LEU A 88 -9.86 7.93 -1.26
C LEU A 88 -10.99 8.49 -2.15
N SER A 89 -12.26 8.24 -1.82
CA SER A 89 -13.39 8.82 -2.55
C SER A 89 -13.35 10.35 -2.59
N GLN A 90 -12.98 10.99 -1.47
CA GLN A 90 -12.83 12.45 -1.39
C GLN A 90 -11.65 12.94 -2.24
N ILE A 91 -10.53 12.23 -2.28
CA ILE A 91 -9.38 12.52 -3.14
C ILE A 91 -9.82 12.46 -4.60
N LEU A 92 -10.48 11.40 -5.04
CA LEU A 92 -10.96 11.26 -6.42
C LEU A 92 -11.93 12.38 -6.82
N ASN A 93 -12.81 12.80 -5.89
CA ASN A 93 -13.73 13.90 -6.15
C ASN A 93 -13.00 15.22 -6.41
N GLN A 94 -12.00 15.56 -5.60
CA GLN A 94 -11.25 16.82 -5.75
C GLN A 94 -10.31 16.79 -6.95
N LEU A 95 -9.90 15.61 -7.41
CA LEU A 95 -9.13 15.43 -8.64
C LEU A 95 -10.03 15.30 -9.90
N GLU A 96 -11.35 15.35 -9.74
CA GLU A 96 -12.32 15.17 -10.82
C GLU A 96 -12.15 13.80 -11.55
N ILE A 97 -11.67 12.79 -10.83
CA ILE A 97 -11.50 11.42 -11.32
C ILE A 97 -12.81 10.66 -11.08
N GLU A 98 -13.44 10.19 -12.13
CA GLU A 98 -14.72 9.48 -12.06
C GLU A 98 -14.54 8.05 -11.55
N ASP A 99 -13.62 7.28 -12.12
CA ASP A 99 -13.26 5.92 -11.72
C ASP A 99 -11.74 5.68 -11.87
N CYS A 100 -11.24 4.62 -11.26
CA CYS A 100 -9.81 4.30 -11.32
C CYS A 100 -9.54 2.79 -11.31
N VAL A 101 -8.35 2.42 -11.79
CA VAL A 101 -7.68 1.17 -11.41
C VAL A 101 -6.97 1.43 -10.08
N LEU A 102 -7.26 0.61 -9.06
CA LEU A 102 -6.66 0.76 -7.74
C LEU A 102 -5.53 -0.25 -7.55
N LEU A 103 -4.33 0.23 -7.26
CA LEU A 103 -3.18 -0.58 -6.86
C LEU A 103 -2.95 -0.38 -5.36
N GLY A 104 -3.08 -1.46 -4.58
CA GLY A 104 -2.87 -1.42 -3.14
C GLY A 104 -1.90 -2.50 -2.67
N ASN A 105 -0.92 -2.14 -1.83
CA ASN A 105 -0.04 -3.10 -1.18
C ASN A 105 -0.27 -3.09 0.34
N SER A 106 -0.41 -4.26 0.97
CA SER A 106 -0.62 -4.41 2.41
C SER A 106 -1.83 -3.60 2.89
N TRP A 107 -1.64 -2.55 3.71
CA TRP A 107 -2.70 -1.62 4.08
C TRP A 107 -3.49 -1.10 2.86
N GLY A 108 -2.79 -0.72 1.80
CA GLY A 108 -3.44 -0.29 0.56
C GLY A 108 -4.27 -1.39 -0.09
N GLY A 109 -3.85 -2.65 0.02
CA GLY A 109 -4.62 -3.80 -0.46
C GLY A 109 -5.86 -4.08 0.39
N MET A 110 -5.73 -4.00 1.72
CA MET A 110 -6.88 -4.12 2.64
C MET A 110 -7.93 -3.05 2.36
N MET A 111 -7.52 -1.78 2.34
CA MET A 111 -8.38 -0.64 2.04
C MET A 111 -8.96 -0.74 0.63
N GLY A 112 -8.15 -1.18 -0.34
CA GLY A 112 -8.57 -1.35 -1.73
C GLY A 112 -9.72 -2.34 -1.89
N GLY A 113 -9.72 -3.44 -1.14
CA GLY A 113 -10.83 -4.39 -1.09
C GLY A 113 -12.09 -3.75 -0.54
N VAL A 114 -11.98 -3.01 0.57
CA VAL A 114 -13.10 -2.26 1.17
C VAL A 114 -13.62 -1.20 0.19
N PHE A 115 -12.72 -0.45 -0.47
CA PHE A 115 -13.11 0.55 -1.47
C PHE A 115 -13.86 -0.07 -2.65
N ALA A 116 -13.36 -1.17 -3.21
CA ALA A 116 -14.01 -1.84 -4.34
C ALA A 116 -15.40 -2.37 -4.00
N ALA A 117 -15.63 -2.78 -2.74
CA ALA A 117 -16.93 -3.22 -2.27
C ALA A 117 -17.91 -2.06 -2.05
N LEU A 118 -17.45 -0.96 -1.41
CA LEU A 118 -18.31 0.18 -1.03
C LEU A 118 -18.51 1.18 -2.17
N TYR A 119 -17.55 1.31 -3.08
CA TYR A 119 -17.55 2.28 -4.18
C TYR A 119 -17.41 1.60 -5.55
N PRO A 120 -18.31 0.66 -5.92
CA PRO A 120 -18.17 -0.10 -7.17
C PRO A 120 -18.19 0.76 -8.43
N ASN A 121 -18.88 1.91 -8.41
CA ASN A 121 -18.93 2.84 -9.54
C ASN A 121 -17.65 3.69 -9.67
N ARG A 122 -16.80 3.72 -8.65
CA ARG A 122 -15.51 4.42 -8.64
C ARG A 122 -14.33 3.47 -8.88
N THR A 123 -14.60 2.17 -9.01
CA THR A 123 -13.60 1.12 -9.21
C THR A 123 -13.76 0.53 -10.60
N ARG A 124 -12.76 0.70 -11.46
CA ARG A 124 -12.66 0.02 -12.76
C ARG A 124 -12.14 -1.39 -12.59
N ALA A 125 -11.05 -1.53 -11.86
CA ALA A 125 -10.43 -2.78 -11.45
C ALA A 125 -9.59 -2.55 -10.18
N ALA A 126 -9.24 -3.60 -9.45
CA ALA A 126 -8.35 -3.51 -8.31
C ALA A 126 -7.24 -4.56 -8.35
N VAL A 127 -6.03 -4.20 -7.95
CA VAL A 127 -4.88 -5.08 -7.74
C VAL A 127 -4.47 -4.98 -6.28
N LEU A 128 -4.72 -6.05 -5.52
CA LEU A 128 -4.56 -6.10 -4.07
C LEU A 128 -3.38 -7.02 -3.75
N MET A 129 -2.29 -6.44 -3.24
CA MET A 129 -1.02 -7.15 -3.08
C MET A 129 -0.68 -7.33 -1.60
N ASN A 130 -0.23 -8.56 -1.23
CA ASN A 130 0.36 -8.85 0.08
C ASN A 130 -0.51 -8.35 1.25
N CYS A 131 -1.77 -8.72 1.26
CA CYS A 131 -2.78 -8.19 2.17
C CYS A 131 -3.72 -9.27 2.69
N THR A 132 -4.50 -8.90 3.67
CA THR A 132 -5.50 -9.75 4.33
C THR A 132 -6.83 -9.03 4.48
N ALA A 133 -7.91 -9.77 4.71
CA ALA A 133 -9.20 -9.25 5.15
C ALA A 133 -9.58 -9.74 6.56
N SER A 134 -8.70 -10.51 7.20
CA SER A 134 -8.90 -11.08 8.54
C SER A 134 -8.43 -10.12 9.64
N VAL A 135 -8.92 -10.32 10.85
CA VAL A 135 -8.41 -9.63 12.06
C VAL A 135 -7.01 -10.13 12.41
N ALA A 136 -6.26 -9.32 13.16
CA ALA A 136 -5.04 -9.79 13.80
C ALA A 136 -5.39 -10.74 14.95
N ASP A 137 -4.57 -11.76 15.18
CA ASP A 137 -4.68 -12.56 16.39
C ASP A 137 -4.25 -11.78 17.65
N GLU A 138 -4.57 -12.31 18.83
CA GLU A 138 -4.30 -11.58 20.08
C GLU A 138 -2.81 -11.36 20.34
N ALA A 139 -1.94 -12.30 19.96
CA ALA A 139 -0.49 -12.17 20.13
C ALA A 139 0.05 -11.05 19.21
N GLN A 140 -0.41 -11.00 17.97
CA GLN A 140 -0.07 -9.94 17.02
C GLN A 140 -0.57 -8.57 17.52
N LYS A 141 -1.82 -8.49 18.02
CA LYS A 141 -2.36 -7.25 18.59
C LYS A 141 -1.50 -6.74 19.74
N GLU A 142 -1.17 -7.62 20.69
CA GLU A 142 -0.35 -7.26 21.85
C GLU A 142 1.04 -6.78 21.44
N GLN A 143 1.70 -7.48 20.52
CA GLN A 143 3.02 -7.12 20.00
C GLN A 143 3.02 -5.71 19.38
N PHE A 144 2.02 -5.39 18.55
CA PHE A 144 1.94 -4.08 17.91
C PHE A 144 1.59 -2.96 18.90
N LEU A 145 0.70 -3.21 19.88
CA LEU A 145 0.40 -2.24 20.94
C LEU A 145 1.63 -1.94 21.83
N GLN A 146 2.43 -2.96 22.15
CA GLN A 146 3.70 -2.77 22.86
C GLN A 146 4.67 -1.94 22.03
N MET A 147 4.84 -2.25 20.75
CA MET A 147 5.71 -1.48 19.83
C MET A 147 5.26 -0.01 19.76
N THR A 148 3.99 0.27 19.54
CA THR A 148 3.49 1.65 19.44
C THR A 148 3.57 2.41 20.78
N SER A 149 3.47 1.70 21.92
CA SER A 149 3.75 2.31 23.23
C SER A 149 5.19 2.81 23.34
N VAL A 150 6.17 2.03 22.87
CA VAL A 150 7.58 2.44 22.85
C VAL A 150 7.78 3.63 21.92
N LEU A 151 7.20 3.61 20.71
CA LEU A 151 7.29 4.73 19.76
C LEU A 151 6.74 6.05 20.36
N ARG A 152 5.58 5.99 21.04
CA ARG A 152 4.98 7.15 21.70
C ARG A 152 5.84 7.70 22.85
N GLN A 153 6.50 6.81 23.59
CA GLN A 153 7.38 7.25 24.69
C GLN A 153 8.67 7.89 24.20
N GLN A 154 9.20 7.44 23.08
CA GLN A 154 10.47 7.92 22.54
C GLN A 154 10.32 9.06 21.54
N HIS A 155 9.13 9.29 20.98
CA HIS A 155 8.85 10.28 19.92
C HIS A 155 9.74 10.12 18.67
N THR A 156 10.34 8.95 18.50
CA THR A 156 11.20 8.58 17.37
C THR A 156 10.99 7.11 17.04
N VAL A 157 11.39 6.71 15.82
CA VAL A 157 11.40 5.31 15.45
C VAL A 157 12.77 4.72 15.80
N PRO A 158 12.88 3.86 16.84
CA PRO A 158 14.15 3.27 17.24
C PRO A 158 14.72 2.36 16.16
N LYS A 159 16.06 2.27 16.10
CA LYS A 159 16.74 1.38 15.16
C LYS A 159 16.21 -0.07 15.19
N ALA A 160 15.90 -0.59 16.37
CA ALA A 160 15.34 -1.94 16.51
C ALA A 160 14.01 -2.10 15.77
N VAL A 161 13.13 -1.09 15.79
CA VAL A 161 11.85 -1.10 15.04
C VAL A 161 12.11 -0.98 13.53
N VAL A 162 13.09 -0.17 13.13
CA VAL A 162 13.51 -0.08 11.73
C VAL A 162 14.01 -1.43 11.21
N ASP A 163 14.88 -2.11 11.98
CA ASP A 163 15.42 -3.41 11.61
C ASP A 163 14.32 -4.49 11.54
N LEU A 164 13.37 -4.47 12.48
CA LEU A 164 12.18 -5.34 12.43
C LEU A 164 11.33 -5.09 11.19
N ALA A 165 11.12 -3.83 10.81
CA ALA A 165 10.35 -3.48 9.63
C ALA A 165 11.05 -3.95 8.34
N VAL A 166 12.37 -3.78 8.22
CA VAL A 166 13.13 -4.31 7.07
C VAL A 166 12.98 -5.83 6.98
N ASN A 167 13.17 -6.54 8.10
CA ASN A 167 13.03 -8.00 8.12
C ASN A 167 11.60 -8.48 7.80
N ALA A 168 10.56 -7.74 8.20
CA ALA A 168 9.17 -8.09 7.92
C ALA A 168 8.77 -7.80 6.47
N PHE A 169 9.32 -6.73 5.89
CA PHE A 169 8.89 -6.20 4.60
C PHE A 169 9.69 -6.72 3.42
N ALA A 170 10.98 -6.95 3.56
CA ALA A 170 11.81 -7.49 2.48
C ALA A 170 11.82 -9.02 2.49
N GLY A 171 11.69 -9.63 1.31
CA GLY A 171 11.94 -11.06 1.14
C GLY A 171 13.42 -11.41 1.33
N VAL A 172 13.71 -12.68 1.67
CA VAL A 172 15.09 -13.16 1.84
C VAL A 172 15.93 -12.95 0.58
N THR A 173 15.33 -13.22 -0.57
CA THR A 173 15.99 -13.01 -1.86
C THR A 173 16.25 -11.52 -2.10
N THR A 174 15.30 -10.64 -1.77
CA THR A 174 15.46 -9.19 -1.89
C THR A 174 16.59 -8.68 -1.01
N GLU A 175 16.65 -9.06 0.26
CA GLU A 175 17.73 -8.65 1.17
C GLU A 175 19.12 -9.04 0.63
N ARG A 176 19.23 -10.19 -0.02
CA ARG A 176 20.48 -10.71 -0.57
C ARG A 176 20.87 -10.08 -1.90
N THR A 177 19.91 -9.84 -2.80
CA THR A 177 20.20 -9.51 -4.21
C THR A 177 19.89 -8.06 -4.58
N ARG A 178 19.11 -7.35 -3.78
CA ARG A 178 18.61 -5.97 -4.01
C ARG A 178 18.73 -5.13 -2.75
N PRO A 179 19.95 -4.92 -2.23
CA PRO A 179 20.18 -4.19 -0.98
C PRO A 179 19.66 -2.75 -1.01
N GLU A 180 19.52 -2.14 -2.19
CA GLU A 180 18.91 -0.82 -2.37
C GLU A 180 17.43 -0.78 -1.97
N VAL A 181 16.70 -1.89 -2.10
CA VAL A 181 15.31 -2.01 -1.65
C VAL A 181 15.26 -2.02 -0.12
N ALA A 182 16.11 -2.83 0.52
CA ALA A 182 16.21 -2.87 1.97
C ALA A 182 16.61 -1.50 2.55
N GLU A 183 17.51 -0.75 1.87
CA GLU A 183 17.89 0.59 2.28
C GLU A 183 16.78 1.61 2.08
N PHE A 184 15.99 1.50 1.01
CA PHE A 184 14.79 2.32 0.83
C PHE A 184 13.78 2.11 1.97
N ILE A 185 13.51 0.85 2.33
CA ILE A 185 12.64 0.52 3.47
C ILE A 185 13.20 1.12 4.75
N ARG A 186 14.48 0.91 5.02
CA ARG A 186 15.18 1.41 6.21
C ARG A 186 15.05 2.91 6.35
N SER A 187 15.41 3.64 5.30
CA SER A 187 15.39 5.11 5.30
C SER A 187 13.97 5.67 5.43
N THR A 188 13.00 5.06 4.76
CA THR A 188 11.60 5.49 4.82
C THR A 188 11.00 5.27 6.21
N VAL A 189 11.22 4.10 6.81
CA VAL A 189 10.74 3.78 8.16
C VAL A 189 11.42 4.65 9.21
N ALA A 190 12.73 4.88 9.09
CA ALA A 190 13.48 5.74 10.02
C ALA A 190 13.04 7.21 9.97
N ALA A 191 12.57 7.69 8.82
CA ALA A 191 12.07 9.05 8.62
C ALA A 191 10.61 9.24 9.07
N ALA A 192 9.90 8.17 9.43
CA ALA A 192 8.50 8.25 9.81
C ALA A 192 8.31 9.04 11.11
N GLN A 193 7.24 9.83 11.17
CA GLN A 193 6.88 10.60 12.37
C GLN A 193 6.24 9.66 13.40
N ALA A 194 6.98 9.29 14.45
CA ALA A 194 6.57 8.26 15.42
C ALA A 194 5.18 8.50 16.00
N ASP A 195 4.90 9.73 16.46
CA ASP A 195 3.60 10.08 17.07
C ASP A 195 2.43 9.93 16.10
N SER A 196 2.66 10.17 14.81
CA SER A 196 1.65 10.06 13.77
C SER A 196 1.45 8.60 13.33
N VAL A 197 2.52 7.89 13.02
CA VAL A 197 2.41 6.51 12.51
C VAL A 197 1.88 5.53 13.54
N CYS A 198 2.00 5.82 14.85
CA CYS A 198 1.38 5.02 15.90
C CYS A 198 -0.14 4.91 15.76
N TRP A 199 -0.82 6.01 15.37
CA TRP A 199 -2.26 5.97 15.13
C TRP A 199 -2.60 5.09 13.93
N ALA A 200 -1.79 5.14 12.86
CA ALA A 200 -1.97 4.31 11.70
C ALA A 200 -1.71 2.82 12.01
N ILE A 201 -0.61 2.51 12.69
CA ILE A 201 -0.26 1.14 13.10
C ILE A 201 -1.40 0.53 13.93
N ASP A 202 -1.84 1.25 14.98
CA ASP A 202 -2.89 0.76 15.85
C ASP A 202 -4.24 0.59 15.13
N SER A 203 -4.53 1.45 14.15
CA SER A 203 -5.76 1.37 13.36
C SER A 203 -5.75 0.18 12.40
N VAL A 204 -4.62 -0.02 11.70
CA VAL A 204 -4.48 -1.02 10.63
C VAL A 204 -4.22 -2.43 11.16
N VAL A 205 -3.60 -2.59 12.34
CA VAL A 205 -3.26 -3.91 12.85
C VAL A 205 -4.14 -4.29 14.04
N PRO A 206 -3.96 -3.76 15.27
CA PRO A 206 -4.73 -4.27 16.40
C PRO A 206 -6.23 -3.93 16.36
N ARG A 207 -6.62 -2.85 15.68
CA ARG A 207 -8.00 -2.37 15.66
C ARG A 207 -8.78 -2.71 14.40
N ARG A 208 -8.12 -3.32 13.38
CA ARG A 208 -8.84 -3.68 12.15
C ARG A 208 -9.93 -4.72 12.44
N THR A 209 -11.05 -4.56 11.75
CA THR A 209 -12.15 -5.51 11.75
C THR A 209 -12.02 -6.51 10.60
N GLU A 210 -12.75 -7.61 10.65
CA GLU A 210 -12.81 -8.56 9.55
C GLU A 210 -13.67 -8.00 8.40
N HIS A 211 -13.20 -8.20 7.17
CA HIS A 211 -13.90 -7.74 5.96
C HIS A 211 -14.20 -8.85 4.95
N LEU A 212 -13.93 -10.13 5.27
CA LEU A 212 -14.17 -11.25 4.34
C LEU A 212 -15.59 -11.27 3.77
N ALA A 213 -16.60 -11.07 4.64
CA ALA A 213 -17.99 -11.00 4.19
C ALA A 213 -18.27 -9.81 3.27
N LEU A 214 -17.68 -8.65 3.56
CA LEU A 214 -17.80 -7.45 2.72
C LEU A 214 -17.21 -7.67 1.33
N LEU A 215 -16.06 -8.32 1.23
CA LEU A 215 -15.39 -8.61 -0.04
C LEU A 215 -16.25 -9.50 -0.95
N GLY A 216 -17.13 -10.33 -0.40
CA GLY A 216 -18.12 -11.10 -1.17
C GLY A 216 -19.10 -10.25 -1.97
N ALA A 217 -19.22 -8.96 -1.69
CA ALA A 217 -20.03 -8.02 -2.45
C ALA A 217 -19.34 -7.43 -3.69
N ILE A 218 -18.03 -7.61 -3.86
CA ILE A 218 -17.28 -7.06 -4.99
C ILE A 218 -17.76 -7.72 -6.29
N ARG A 219 -18.00 -6.89 -7.31
CA ARG A 219 -18.43 -7.30 -8.66
C ARG A 219 -17.51 -6.76 -9.75
N LYS A 220 -16.45 -6.07 -9.36
CA LYS A 220 -15.45 -5.52 -10.26
C LYS A 220 -14.28 -6.49 -10.39
N PRO A 221 -13.54 -6.46 -11.52
CA PRO A 221 -12.38 -7.30 -11.68
C PRO A 221 -11.34 -7.05 -10.58
N VAL A 222 -10.84 -8.13 -9.97
CA VAL A 222 -9.80 -8.06 -8.94
C VAL A 222 -8.68 -9.05 -9.24
N LEU A 223 -7.45 -8.58 -9.17
CA LEU A 223 -6.25 -9.39 -9.09
C LEU A 223 -5.72 -9.32 -7.66
N VAL A 224 -5.56 -10.48 -7.03
CA VAL A 224 -4.88 -10.59 -5.73
C VAL A 224 -3.50 -11.20 -5.93
N VAL A 225 -2.48 -10.58 -5.36
CA VAL A 225 -1.08 -10.99 -5.51
C VAL A 225 -0.46 -11.27 -4.14
N ALA A 226 0.22 -12.39 -4.01
CA ALA A 226 1.01 -12.75 -2.84
C ALA A 226 2.49 -12.88 -3.21
N GLY A 227 3.36 -12.39 -2.37
CA GLY A 227 4.79 -12.71 -2.44
C GLY A 227 5.07 -14.06 -1.78
N GLU A 228 5.86 -14.91 -2.43
CA GLU A 228 6.21 -16.23 -1.90
C GLU A 228 7.00 -16.15 -0.58
N GLU A 229 7.83 -15.11 -0.43
CA GLU A 229 8.67 -14.85 0.74
C GLU A 229 8.04 -13.85 1.73
N ASP A 230 6.75 -13.54 1.61
CA ASP A 230 6.07 -12.60 2.52
C ASP A 230 5.97 -13.19 3.94
N ARG A 231 6.69 -12.55 4.86
CA ARG A 231 6.71 -12.92 6.29
C ARG A 231 5.61 -12.26 7.10
N THR A 232 4.98 -11.21 6.55
CA THR A 232 3.89 -10.47 7.22
C THR A 232 2.55 -11.15 6.96
N PHE A 233 2.25 -11.45 5.70
CA PHE A 233 1.07 -12.21 5.28
C PHE A 233 1.47 -13.39 4.42
N PRO A 234 1.63 -14.59 5.00
CA PRO A 234 1.92 -15.80 4.25
C PRO A 234 0.94 -16.01 3.09
N VAL A 235 1.39 -16.65 2.02
CA VAL A 235 0.60 -16.89 0.79
C VAL A 235 -0.82 -17.42 1.09
N ALA A 236 -0.96 -18.29 2.11
CA ALA A 236 -2.26 -18.85 2.49
C ALA A 236 -3.25 -17.78 2.98
N GLU A 237 -2.78 -16.77 3.69
CA GLU A 237 -3.63 -15.68 4.20
C GLU A 237 -4.11 -14.75 3.08
N THR A 238 -3.20 -14.35 2.18
CA THR A 238 -3.57 -13.56 0.99
C THR A 238 -4.47 -14.35 0.04
N ARG A 239 -4.28 -15.68 -0.05
CA ARG A 239 -5.18 -16.57 -0.79
C ARG A 239 -6.59 -16.60 -0.20
N ALA A 240 -6.72 -16.69 1.13
CA ALA A 240 -8.03 -16.65 1.78
C ALA A 240 -8.80 -15.35 1.48
N MET A 241 -8.11 -14.22 1.40
CA MET A 241 -8.70 -12.97 0.92
C MET A 241 -9.16 -13.06 -0.54
N ALA A 242 -8.37 -13.65 -1.42
CA ALA A 242 -8.75 -13.85 -2.83
C ALA A 242 -10.00 -14.72 -2.96
N GLU A 243 -10.07 -15.81 -2.21
CA GLU A 243 -11.21 -16.76 -2.22
C GLU A 243 -12.52 -16.10 -1.74
N ALA A 244 -12.43 -15.06 -0.90
CA ALA A 244 -13.58 -14.29 -0.46
C ALA A 244 -14.13 -13.33 -1.55
N ILE A 245 -13.36 -13.07 -2.63
CA ILE A 245 -13.75 -12.14 -3.70
C ILE A 245 -14.24 -12.93 -4.91
N PRO A 246 -15.53 -12.86 -5.27
CA PRO A 246 -16.06 -13.63 -6.41
C PRO A 246 -15.36 -13.29 -7.74
N GLY A 247 -14.84 -14.32 -8.40
CA GLY A 247 -14.19 -14.16 -9.72
C GLY A 247 -12.83 -13.48 -9.70
N SER A 248 -12.21 -13.29 -8.53
CA SER A 248 -10.86 -12.74 -8.46
C SER A 248 -9.84 -13.69 -9.13
N GLN A 249 -8.80 -13.09 -9.71
CA GLN A 249 -7.59 -13.81 -10.09
C GLN A 249 -6.62 -13.82 -8.91
N PHE A 250 -5.90 -14.93 -8.71
CA PHE A 250 -4.86 -15.03 -7.70
C PHE A 250 -3.52 -15.40 -8.31
N ARG A 251 -2.45 -14.70 -7.88
CA ARG A 251 -1.07 -14.99 -8.32
C ARG A 251 -0.11 -14.99 -7.15
N VAL A 252 0.86 -15.91 -7.19
CA VAL A 252 2.02 -15.91 -6.31
C VAL A 252 3.23 -15.49 -7.10
N LEU A 253 4.00 -14.52 -6.59
CA LEU A 253 5.24 -14.07 -7.20
C LEU A 253 6.42 -14.74 -6.48
N PRO A 254 7.28 -15.49 -7.20
CA PRO A 254 8.43 -16.14 -6.60
C PRO A 254 9.49 -15.12 -6.18
N GLU A 255 10.23 -15.43 -5.10
CA GLU A 255 11.34 -14.60 -4.59
C GLU A 255 10.94 -13.16 -4.21
N VAL A 256 9.69 -12.96 -3.80
CA VAL A 256 9.11 -11.66 -3.44
C VAL A 256 8.58 -11.70 -2.01
N GLY A 257 8.93 -10.69 -1.22
CA GLY A 257 8.43 -10.49 0.13
C GLY A 257 7.15 -9.65 0.20
N HIS A 258 7.05 -8.83 1.24
CA HIS A 258 5.83 -8.10 1.58
C HIS A 258 5.55 -6.86 0.69
N LEU A 259 6.57 -6.21 0.17
CA LEU A 259 6.43 -5.02 -0.66
C LEU A 259 6.58 -5.35 -2.14
N ALA A 260 5.70 -6.20 -2.68
CA ALA A 260 5.82 -6.75 -4.03
C ALA A 260 6.07 -5.69 -5.11
N ALA A 261 5.34 -4.56 -5.06
CA ALA A 261 5.48 -3.47 -6.02
C ALA A 261 6.88 -2.82 -6.02
N LEU A 262 7.53 -2.79 -4.86
CA LEU A 262 8.87 -2.24 -4.68
C LEU A 262 9.96 -3.29 -4.97
N GLU A 263 9.74 -4.53 -4.51
CA GLU A 263 10.72 -5.60 -4.60
C GLU A 263 10.86 -6.17 -6.02
N ALA A 264 9.75 -6.37 -6.72
CA ALA A 264 9.72 -7.00 -8.04
C ALA A 264 8.85 -6.22 -9.03
N PRO A 265 9.18 -4.94 -9.32
CA PRO A 265 8.33 -4.09 -10.16
C PRO A 265 8.05 -4.71 -11.54
N GLN A 266 9.02 -5.39 -12.15
CA GLN A 266 8.83 -6.02 -13.46
C GLN A 266 7.81 -7.17 -13.41
N GLN A 267 7.86 -8.03 -12.37
CA GLN A 267 6.91 -9.12 -12.22
C GLN A 267 5.51 -8.58 -11.91
N VAL A 268 5.41 -7.55 -11.07
CA VAL A 268 4.15 -6.89 -10.72
C VAL A 268 3.56 -6.20 -11.95
N ASN A 269 4.35 -5.41 -12.69
CA ASN A 269 3.89 -4.73 -13.91
C ASN A 269 3.37 -5.72 -14.94
N ALA A 270 4.10 -6.81 -15.20
CA ALA A 270 3.65 -7.85 -16.13
C ALA A 270 2.35 -8.55 -15.69
N ALA A 271 2.16 -8.72 -14.36
CA ALA A 271 0.92 -9.27 -13.82
C ALA A 271 -0.25 -8.30 -14.00
N ILE A 272 -0.03 -6.99 -13.77
CA ILE A 272 -1.02 -5.92 -13.99
C ILE A 272 -1.38 -5.81 -15.47
N ASP A 273 -0.39 -5.73 -16.37
CA ASP A 273 -0.62 -5.64 -17.83
C ASP A 273 -1.49 -6.79 -18.33
N LYS A 274 -1.13 -8.03 -17.93
CA LYS A 274 -1.90 -9.20 -18.32
C LYS A 274 -3.33 -9.13 -17.81
N PHE A 275 -3.51 -8.81 -16.53
CA PHE A 275 -4.82 -8.69 -15.88
C PHE A 275 -5.68 -7.61 -16.56
N LEU A 276 -5.15 -6.40 -16.73
CA LEU A 276 -5.90 -5.30 -17.36
C LEU A 276 -6.24 -5.58 -18.80
N GLY A 277 -5.35 -6.21 -19.57
CA GLY A 277 -5.62 -6.65 -20.94
C GLY A 277 -6.75 -7.69 -21.06
N GLU A 278 -7.03 -8.45 -20.00
CA GLU A 278 -8.12 -9.42 -19.97
C GLU A 278 -9.47 -8.83 -19.54
N VAL A 279 -9.48 -7.71 -18.76
CA VAL A 279 -10.69 -7.25 -18.07
C VAL A 279 -11.11 -5.81 -18.39
N VAL A 280 -10.26 -5.00 -19.01
CA VAL A 280 -10.49 -3.57 -19.30
C VAL A 280 -10.48 -3.28 -20.80
N ALA A 281 -10.36 -4.32 -21.63
CA ALA A 281 -10.37 -4.21 -23.10
C ALA A 281 -11.71 -3.72 -23.66
#